data_876350fbedf482778a1e0039a43b8ac9
#
_entry.id   876350fbedf482778a1e0039a43b8ac9
#
_cell.length_a   1.000
_cell.length_b   1.000
_cell.length_c   1.000
_cell.angle_alpha   90.00
_cell.angle_beta   90.00
_cell.angle_gamma   90.00
#
_symmetry.space_group_name_H-M   'P 1'
#
loop_
_entity.id
_entity.type
_entity.pdbx_description
1 polymer ?
#
loop_
_entity_poly.entity_id
_entity_poly.type
_entity_poly.pdbx_seq_one_letter_code
_entity_poly.pdbx_strand_id
1 'polypeptide(L)'
;DTAPTEIYPLSLHAALPILPDLPETGYGYIRRGEVSNPGTADVDAVAFSVAQFVEKPNLDTAQAYVASGEYYWNSGMFLFRAGRYLEELGKYRPDILEACERAMSTVDPDLDFIRVDEEAFLACPEESIDYAVMEKTADAVVVPMDAGWSDVGSWSSLWEISPRTPEGNVHHGDVISHKTENSYIYAESGLVTTVGVKDLVVVQTKDAVLIADRNHVQDVKKVVEQIKADGRHEHHIHREVYRPW
;
A
#
# COMPACT_ATOMS: atom_id res chain seq x y z
N ASP A 1 14.29 -32.36 -17.10
CA ASP A 1 13.53 -31.47 -16.20
C ASP A 1 13.45 -30.12 -16.86
N THR A 2 12.48 -29.98 -17.74
CA THR A 2 12.16 -28.72 -18.41
C THR A 2 11.09 -28.05 -17.57
N ALA A 3 11.48 -26.98 -16.84
CA ALA A 3 10.53 -26.03 -16.30
C ALA A 3 9.66 -25.49 -17.45
N PRO A 4 8.36 -25.26 -17.26
CA PRO A 4 7.50 -24.71 -18.29
C PRO A 4 7.95 -23.29 -18.62
N THR A 5 8.60 -23.12 -19.77
CA THR A 5 9.16 -21.86 -20.27
C THR A 5 8.13 -21.09 -21.10
N GLU A 6 6.85 -21.32 -20.91
CA GLU A 6 5.80 -20.50 -21.49
C GLU A 6 5.11 -19.65 -20.44
N ILE A 7 5.86 -18.74 -19.83
CA ILE A 7 5.30 -17.50 -19.33
C ILE A 7 4.92 -16.74 -20.59
N TYR A 8 3.62 -16.65 -20.86
CA TYR A 8 2.99 -16.01 -22.01
C TYR A 8 3.72 -14.76 -22.51
N PRO A 9 3.63 -14.44 -23.79
CA PRO A 9 4.09 -13.16 -24.31
C PRO A 9 3.17 -12.04 -23.83
N LEU A 10 3.02 -11.88 -22.53
CA LEU A 10 2.48 -10.67 -21.96
C LEU A 10 3.56 -9.62 -22.14
N SER A 11 3.46 -8.90 -23.25
CA SER A 11 4.13 -7.59 -23.44
C SER A 11 3.63 -6.57 -22.42
N LEU A 12 2.99 -6.97 -21.33
CA LEU A 12 1.98 -6.24 -20.59
C LEU A 12 2.46 -5.99 -19.16
N HIS A 13 2.15 -4.81 -18.67
CA HIS A 13 2.10 -4.52 -17.26
C HIS A 13 0.80 -5.12 -16.71
N ALA A 14 0.88 -6.04 -15.77
CA ALA A 14 -0.29 -6.57 -15.09
C ALA A 14 -0.42 -5.87 -13.73
N ALA A 15 -1.56 -5.25 -13.48
CA ALA A 15 -1.99 -4.88 -12.15
C ALA A 15 -2.75 -6.06 -11.54
N LEU A 16 -2.54 -6.29 -10.25
CA LEU A 16 -3.24 -7.31 -9.46
C LEU A 16 -4.29 -6.62 -8.55
N PRO A 17 -5.43 -6.23 -9.10
CA PRO A 17 -6.44 -5.48 -8.38
C PRO A 17 -7.29 -6.38 -7.49
N ILE A 18 -7.89 -5.77 -6.46
CA ILE A 18 -8.73 -6.42 -5.47
C ILE A 18 -10.19 -6.04 -5.69
N LEU A 19 -11.10 -6.97 -5.42
CA LEU A 19 -12.53 -6.71 -5.45
C LEU A 19 -12.91 -5.71 -4.33
N PRO A 20 -13.50 -4.56 -4.66
CA PRO A 20 -13.89 -3.58 -3.66
C PRO A 20 -15.16 -4.02 -2.94
N ASP A 21 -15.12 -4.00 -1.62
CA ASP A 21 -16.26 -4.25 -0.73
C ASP A 21 -16.77 -2.97 -0.04
N LEU A 22 -15.96 -1.92 -0.02
CA LEU A 22 -16.25 -0.62 0.57
C LEU A 22 -15.84 0.52 -0.37
N PRO A 23 -16.46 1.73 -0.27
CA PRO A 23 -16.09 2.89 -1.09
C PRO A 23 -14.86 3.63 -0.52
N GLU A 24 -13.70 2.98 -0.49
CA GLU A 24 -12.47 3.55 0.03
C GLU A 24 -11.96 4.71 -0.83
N THR A 25 -11.74 5.86 -0.22
CA THR A 25 -11.21 7.05 -0.90
C THR A 25 -9.68 7.16 -0.84
N GLY A 26 -9.06 6.30 -0.04
CA GLY A 26 -7.60 6.20 0.08
C GLY A 26 -6.96 5.36 -1.02
N TYR A 27 -7.74 4.63 -1.80
CA TYR A 27 -7.27 3.71 -2.84
C TYR A 27 -7.49 4.25 -4.24
N GLY A 28 -6.70 3.76 -5.19
CA GLY A 28 -6.97 3.89 -6.61
C GLY A 28 -8.03 2.88 -7.07
N TYR A 29 -8.70 3.19 -8.16
CA TYR A 29 -9.70 2.34 -8.80
C TYR A 29 -9.35 2.08 -10.25
N ILE A 30 -9.48 0.82 -10.67
CA ILE A 30 -9.19 0.37 -12.02
C ILE A 30 -10.47 -0.19 -12.63
N ARG A 31 -10.96 0.44 -13.70
CA ARG A 31 -12.07 -0.07 -14.48
C ARG A 31 -11.59 -1.13 -15.46
N ARG A 32 -12.19 -2.32 -15.39
CA ARG A 32 -11.94 -3.37 -16.39
C ARG A 32 -12.50 -2.98 -17.74
N GLY A 33 -11.79 -3.34 -18.78
CA GLY A 33 -12.22 -3.29 -20.17
C GLY A 33 -12.59 -4.67 -20.71
N GLU A 34 -12.23 -4.93 -21.94
CA GLU A 34 -12.50 -6.21 -22.60
C GLU A 34 -11.55 -7.32 -22.12
N VAL A 35 -11.96 -8.57 -22.28
CA VAL A 35 -11.14 -9.74 -21.99
C VAL A 35 -9.88 -9.72 -22.87
N SER A 36 -8.71 -9.72 -22.25
CA SER A 36 -7.42 -9.57 -22.94
C SER A 36 -6.79 -10.88 -23.38
N ASN A 37 -7.16 -12.03 -22.79
CA ASN A 37 -6.68 -13.35 -23.20
C ASN A 37 -7.82 -14.34 -23.40
N PRO A 38 -8.55 -14.25 -24.51
CA PRO A 38 -9.57 -15.23 -24.84
C PRO A 38 -8.90 -16.55 -25.30
N GLY A 39 -8.72 -17.50 -24.40
CA GLY A 39 -8.47 -18.87 -24.86
C GLY A 39 -7.17 -19.56 -24.50
N THR A 40 -6.66 -19.35 -23.30
CA THR A 40 -5.73 -20.33 -22.72
C THR A 40 -6.51 -21.25 -21.79
N ALA A 41 -6.76 -22.46 -22.26
CA ALA A 41 -7.64 -23.44 -21.64
C ALA A 41 -7.16 -23.98 -20.27
N ASP A 42 -6.02 -23.53 -19.78
CA ASP A 42 -5.36 -24.06 -18.59
C ASP A 42 -5.17 -23.05 -17.44
N VAL A 43 -5.72 -21.82 -17.54
CA VAL A 43 -5.58 -20.83 -16.47
C VAL A 43 -6.96 -20.26 -16.12
N ASP A 44 -7.43 -20.54 -14.92
CA ASP A 44 -8.69 -20.00 -14.38
C ASP A 44 -8.66 -18.46 -14.21
N ALA A 45 -7.54 -17.81 -14.46
CA ALA A 45 -7.38 -16.37 -14.33
C ALA A 45 -7.71 -15.65 -15.64
N VAL A 46 -8.78 -14.86 -15.61
CA VAL A 46 -9.19 -14.00 -16.73
C VAL A 46 -8.50 -12.64 -16.58
N ALA A 47 -7.74 -12.24 -17.61
CA ALA A 47 -7.18 -10.90 -17.70
C ALA A 47 -8.09 -9.97 -18.52
N PHE A 48 -8.18 -8.71 -18.11
CA PHE A 48 -8.94 -7.68 -18.82
C PHE A 48 -7.99 -6.52 -19.19
N SER A 49 -8.28 -5.82 -20.27
CA SER A 49 -7.64 -4.53 -20.52
C SER A 49 -8.03 -3.52 -19.43
N VAL A 50 -7.20 -2.50 -19.23
CA VAL A 50 -7.54 -1.35 -18.37
C VAL A 50 -8.34 -0.36 -19.20
N ALA A 51 -9.62 -0.14 -18.85
CA ALA A 51 -10.44 0.88 -19.48
C ALA A 51 -10.26 2.27 -18.85
N GLN A 52 -9.96 2.31 -17.55
CA GLN A 52 -9.72 3.53 -16.81
C GLN A 52 -8.93 3.24 -15.53
N PHE A 53 -8.02 4.15 -15.19
CA PHE A 53 -7.30 4.16 -13.91
C PHE A 53 -7.56 5.48 -13.22
N VAL A 54 -7.98 5.48 -11.96
CA VAL A 54 -8.32 6.68 -11.19
C VAL A 54 -7.75 6.56 -9.79
N GLU A 55 -6.86 7.44 -9.42
CA GLU A 55 -6.24 7.44 -8.10
C GLU A 55 -7.04 8.31 -7.13
N LYS A 56 -7.38 7.79 -5.96
CA LYS A 56 -8.02 8.47 -4.83
C LYS A 56 -9.25 9.32 -5.20
N PRO A 57 -10.34 8.72 -5.71
CA PRO A 57 -11.57 9.44 -6.04
C PRO A 57 -12.23 10.03 -4.78
N ASN A 58 -13.13 10.98 -4.96
CA ASN A 58 -14.00 11.43 -3.88
C ASN A 58 -15.02 10.33 -3.49
N LEU A 59 -15.67 10.49 -2.33
CA LEU A 59 -16.58 9.47 -1.79
C LEU A 59 -17.76 9.13 -2.72
N ASP A 60 -18.39 10.13 -3.32
CA ASP A 60 -19.55 9.91 -4.22
C ASP A 60 -19.12 9.09 -5.44
N THR A 61 -17.94 9.38 -5.99
CA THR A 61 -17.35 8.64 -7.10
C THR A 61 -16.99 7.22 -6.70
N ALA A 62 -16.36 7.04 -5.53
CA ALA A 62 -16.02 5.72 -5.00
C ALA A 62 -17.27 4.84 -4.78
N GLN A 63 -18.35 5.42 -4.23
CA GLN A 63 -19.64 4.72 -4.07
C GLN A 63 -20.22 4.27 -5.41
N ALA A 64 -20.18 5.14 -6.43
CA ALA A 64 -20.63 4.80 -7.77
C ALA A 64 -19.78 3.68 -8.39
N TYR A 65 -18.48 3.68 -8.18
CA TYR A 65 -17.58 2.63 -8.68
C TYR A 65 -17.89 1.26 -8.04
N VAL A 66 -18.04 1.22 -6.72
CA VAL A 66 -18.40 -0.02 -6.01
C VAL A 66 -19.77 -0.53 -6.47
N ALA A 67 -20.77 0.35 -6.58
CA ALA A 67 -22.12 0.00 -7.00
C ALA A 67 -22.19 -0.53 -8.43
N SER A 68 -21.29 -0.09 -9.33
CA SER A 68 -21.25 -0.54 -10.72
C SER A 68 -20.78 -2.00 -10.87
N GLY A 69 -19.94 -2.49 -9.96
CA GLY A 69 -19.30 -3.81 -10.08
C GLY A 69 -18.27 -3.93 -11.22
N GLU A 70 -17.91 -2.81 -11.87
CA GLU A 70 -16.95 -2.79 -12.98
C GLU A 70 -15.53 -2.38 -12.56
N TYR A 71 -15.37 -1.88 -11.32
CA TYR A 71 -14.12 -1.38 -10.81
C TYR A 71 -13.52 -2.32 -9.78
N TYR A 72 -12.21 -2.27 -9.71
CA TYR A 72 -11.38 -2.95 -8.71
C TYR A 72 -10.53 -1.91 -7.97
N TRP A 73 -10.13 -2.21 -6.75
CA TRP A 73 -9.11 -1.41 -6.07
C TRP A 73 -7.72 -1.65 -6.68
N ASN A 74 -6.98 -0.58 -6.89
CA ASN A 74 -5.55 -0.66 -7.15
C ASN A 74 -4.82 -1.07 -5.87
N SER A 75 -4.29 -2.29 -5.85
CA SER A 75 -3.51 -2.79 -4.72
C SER A 75 -2.08 -2.22 -4.68
N GLY A 76 -1.65 -1.50 -5.73
CA GLY A 76 -0.25 -1.08 -5.91
C GLY A 76 0.69 -2.24 -6.25
N MET A 77 0.17 -3.44 -6.51
CA MET A 77 0.97 -4.58 -6.93
C MET A 77 0.96 -4.70 -8.45
N PHE A 78 2.15 -4.61 -9.04
CA PHE A 78 2.34 -4.67 -10.47
C PHE A 78 3.31 -5.78 -10.84
N LEU A 79 3.02 -6.47 -11.94
CA LEU A 79 3.91 -7.45 -12.55
C LEU A 79 4.23 -7.00 -13.97
N PHE A 80 5.51 -6.78 -14.28
CA PHE A 80 5.96 -6.36 -15.61
C PHE A 80 7.35 -6.88 -15.94
N ARG A 81 7.67 -6.92 -17.23
CA ARG A 81 9.04 -7.12 -17.68
C ARG A 81 9.81 -5.81 -17.49
N ALA A 82 11.00 -5.88 -16.89
CA ALA A 82 11.82 -4.70 -16.62
C ALA A 82 12.05 -3.82 -17.86
N GLY A 83 12.41 -4.44 -19.01
CA GLY A 83 12.58 -3.70 -20.26
C GLY A 83 11.33 -2.94 -20.69
N ARG A 84 10.15 -3.58 -20.57
CA ARG A 84 8.88 -2.93 -20.96
C ARG A 84 8.54 -1.76 -20.03
N TYR A 85 8.78 -1.92 -18.72
CA TYR A 85 8.60 -0.83 -17.77
C TYR A 85 9.52 0.36 -18.09
N LEU A 86 10.79 0.11 -18.39
CA LEU A 86 11.75 1.17 -18.75
C LEU A 86 11.36 1.87 -20.06
N GLU A 87 10.83 1.13 -21.05
CA GLU A 87 10.30 1.74 -22.30
C GLU A 87 9.14 2.71 -21.99
N GLU A 88 8.14 2.27 -21.20
CA GLU A 88 6.99 3.11 -20.84
C GLU A 88 7.41 4.29 -19.95
N LEU A 89 8.32 4.07 -19.00
CA LEU A 89 8.86 5.14 -18.18
C LEU A 89 9.59 6.17 -19.03
N GLY A 90 10.42 5.73 -19.96
CA GLY A 90 11.12 6.62 -20.92
C GLY A 90 10.18 7.40 -21.84
N LYS A 91 9.02 6.82 -22.15
CA LYS A 91 7.98 7.48 -22.97
C LYS A 91 7.23 8.56 -22.20
N TYR A 92 6.86 8.31 -20.96
CA TYR A 92 5.99 9.22 -20.18
C TYR A 92 6.74 10.10 -19.19
N ARG A 93 7.88 9.63 -18.68
CA ARG A 93 8.72 10.33 -17.70
C ARG A 93 10.21 10.09 -17.96
N PRO A 94 10.72 10.57 -19.11
CA PRO A 94 12.14 10.45 -19.46
C PRO A 94 13.05 11.07 -18.40
N ASP A 95 12.62 12.13 -17.73
CA ASP A 95 13.33 12.80 -16.65
C ASP A 95 13.63 11.86 -15.44
N ILE A 96 12.66 11.02 -15.07
CA ILE A 96 12.85 10.00 -14.03
C ILE A 96 13.81 8.92 -14.50
N LEU A 97 13.61 8.40 -15.73
CA LEU A 97 14.49 7.37 -16.28
C LEU A 97 15.94 7.85 -16.35
N GLU A 98 16.19 9.04 -16.89
CA GLU A 98 17.53 9.63 -16.96
C GLU A 98 18.17 9.84 -15.57
N ALA A 99 17.39 10.25 -14.57
CA ALA A 99 17.88 10.40 -13.20
C ALA A 99 18.29 9.04 -12.60
N CYS A 100 17.48 8.01 -12.80
CA CYS A 100 17.78 6.65 -12.36
C CYS A 100 19.03 6.07 -13.07
N GLU A 101 19.14 6.27 -14.39
CA GLU A 101 20.31 5.82 -15.16
C GLU A 101 21.60 6.52 -14.68
N ARG A 102 21.53 7.82 -14.40
CA ARG A 102 22.67 8.55 -13.83
C ARG A 102 23.04 8.01 -12.45
N ALA A 103 22.05 7.81 -11.58
CA ALA A 103 22.29 7.28 -10.24
C ALA A 103 22.91 5.88 -10.25
N MET A 104 22.61 5.07 -11.27
CA MET A 104 23.16 3.72 -11.46
C MET A 104 24.46 3.70 -12.27
N SER A 105 24.91 4.81 -12.86
CA SER A 105 26.09 4.86 -13.73
C SER A 105 27.43 4.65 -13.00
N THR A 106 27.45 5.01 -11.71
CA THR A 106 28.62 4.88 -10.82
C THR A 106 28.29 4.01 -9.63
N VAL A 107 27.96 2.73 -9.92
CA VAL A 107 27.67 1.77 -8.86
C VAL A 107 28.95 1.42 -8.12
N ASP A 108 29.02 1.75 -6.83
CA ASP A 108 30.09 1.33 -5.93
C ASP A 108 29.63 0.08 -5.16
N PRO A 109 30.24 -1.11 -5.43
CA PRO A 109 29.89 -2.33 -4.70
C PRO A 109 30.38 -2.23 -3.25
N ASP A 110 29.45 -2.33 -2.32
CA ASP A 110 29.74 -2.38 -0.88
C ASP A 110 29.20 -3.70 -0.30
N LEU A 111 30.04 -4.74 -0.38
CA LEU A 111 29.69 -6.11 0.01
C LEU A 111 28.43 -6.61 -0.73
N ASP A 112 27.35 -6.83 0.02
CA ASP A 112 26.05 -7.29 -0.53
C ASP A 112 25.15 -6.12 -1.00
N PHE A 113 25.63 -4.88 -0.86
CA PHE A 113 24.86 -3.69 -1.22
C PHE A 113 25.35 -3.05 -2.52
N ILE A 114 24.41 -2.54 -3.29
CA ILE A 114 24.67 -1.69 -4.45
C ILE A 114 24.33 -0.26 -4.00
N ARG A 115 25.37 0.60 -3.89
CA ARG A 115 25.17 2.01 -3.57
C ARG A 115 25.05 2.81 -4.85
N VAL A 116 23.99 3.58 -4.95
CA VAL A 116 23.78 4.49 -6.09
C VAL A 116 24.38 5.85 -5.80
N ASP A 117 24.62 6.64 -6.84
CA ASP A 117 25.03 8.05 -6.68
C ASP A 117 23.92 8.85 -5.97
N GLU A 118 24.22 9.36 -4.79
CA GLU A 118 23.27 10.04 -3.91
C GLU A 118 22.75 11.34 -4.52
N GLU A 119 23.63 12.14 -5.15
CA GLU A 119 23.24 13.42 -5.74
C GLU A 119 22.31 13.23 -6.92
N ALA A 120 22.61 12.27 -7.80
CA ALA A 120 21.75 11.93 -8.94
C ALA A 120 20.40 11.37 -8.48
N PHE A 121 20.38 10.54 -7.43
CA PHE A 121 19.15 9.97 -6.88
C PHE A 121 18.27 11.04 -6.23
N LEU A 122 18.84 11.96 -5.45
CA LEU A 122 18.11 13.07 -4.82
C LEU A 122 17.56 14.08 -5.86
N ALA A 123 18.19 14.16 -7.03
CA ALA A 123 17.70 15.00 -8.13
C ALA A 123 16.55 14.35 -8.91
N CYS A 124 16.21 13.08 -8.65
CA CYS A 124 15.10 12.40 -9.31
C CYS A 124 13.76 13.02 -8.89
N PRO A 125 12.86 13.35 -9.85
CA PRO A 125 11.53 13.81 -9.51
C PRO A 125 10.75 12.76 -8.71
N GLU A 126 10.02 13.21 -7.69
CA GLU A 126 9.20 12.36 -6.83
C GLU A 126 7.82 12.16 -7.48
N GLU A 127 7.59 10.99 -8.06
CA GLU A 127 6.28 10.61 -8.60
C GLU A 127 6.11 9.09 -8.49
N SER A 128 4.92 8.62 -8.08
CA SER A 128 4.63 7.19 -8.02
C SER A 128 4.49 6.59 -9.42
N ILE A 129 4.73 5.29 -9.54
CA ILE A 129 4.52 4.52 -10.79
C ILE A 129 3.07 4.65 -11.30
N ASP A 130 2.10 4.82 -10.40
CA ASP A 130 0.69 4.99 -10.75
C ASP A 130 0.50 6.19 -11.67
N TYR A 131 0.98 7.36 -11.25
CA TYR A 131 0.91 8.61 -12.03
C TYR A 131 1.93 8.66 -13.17
N ALA A 132 3.13 8.12 -12.93
CA ALA A 132 4.20 8.19 -13.92
C ALA A 132 3.89 7.36 -15.17
N VAL A 133 3.33 6.15 -14.99
CA VAL A 133 3.15 5.15 -16.04
C VAL A 133 1.73 4.61 -16.10
N MET A 134 1.17 4.10 -14.98
CA MET A 134 -0.03 3.25 -15.02
C MET A 134 -1.30 3.97 -15.45
N GLU A 135 -1.46 5.25 -15.12
CA GLU A 135 -2.58 6.07 -15.61
C GLU A 135 -2.47 6.44 -17.10
N LYS A 136 -1.29 6.32 -17.69
CA LYS A 136 -0.97 6.80 -19.05
C LYS A 136 -0.81 5.68 -20.08
N THR A 137 -0.42 4.49 -19.63
CA THR A 137 -0.16 3.37 -20.53
C THR A 137 -1.46 2.77 -21.07
N ALA A 138 -1.46 2.44 -22.36
CA ALA A 138 -2.54 1.69 -23.01
C ALA A 138 -2.33 0.16 -22.95
N ASP A 139 -1.15 -0.29 -22.50
CA ASP A 139 -0.74 -1.70 -22.55
C ASP A 139 -0.87 -2.43 -21.21
N ALA A 140 -1.59 -1.83 -20.25
CA ALA A 140 -1.85 -2.48 -18.96
C ALA A 140 -3.03 -3.45 -19.04
N VAL A 141 -2.91 -4.56 -18.31
CA VAL A 141 -4.02 -5.48 -18.05
C VAL A 141 -4.28 -5.57 -16.55
N VAL A 142 -5.49 -5.96 -16.19
CA VAL A 142 -5.85 -6.30 -14.83
C VAL A 142 -6.13 -7.79 -14.72
N VAL A 143 -5.60 -8.41 -13.69
CA VAL A 143 -5.87 -9.79 -13.31
C VAL A 143 -6.51 -9.76 -11.93
N PRO A 144 -7.84 -9.83 -11.82
CA PRO A 144 -8.54 -9.74 -10.53
C PRO A 144 -8.06 -10.82 -9.57
N MET A 145 -7.84 -10.43 -8.33
CA MET A 145 -7.38 -11.31 -7.28
C MET A 145 -8.35 -11.28 -6.10
N ASP A 146 -8.75 -12.46 -5.64
CA ASP A 146 -9.49 -12.67 -4.39
C ASP A 146 -8.59 -13.47 -3.44
N ALA A 147 -7.78 -12.77 -2.67
CA ALA A 147 -6.77 -13.34 -1.78
C ALA A 147 -6.91 -12.88 -0.33
N GLY A 148 -8.03 -12.25 0.04
CA GLY A 148 -8.20 -11.65 1.37
C GLY A 148 -7.14 -10.59 1.67
N TRP A 149 -6.77 -9.81 0.65
CA TRP A 149 -5.73 -8.79 0.76
C TRP A 149 -6.22 -7.55 1.53
N SER A 150 -5.32 -6.98 2.31
CA SER A 150 -5.47 -5.67 2.93
C SER A 150 -4.15 -4.92 2.79
N ASP A 151 -4.20 -3.62 2.52
CA ASP A 151 -3.00 -2.76 2.47
C ASP A 151 -2.39 -2.51 3.85
N VAL A 152 -3.14 -2.84 4.92
CA VAL A 152 -2.75 -2.59 6.31
C VAL A 152 -2.34 -1.13 6.53
N GLY A 153 -2.95 -0.21 5.81
CA GLY A 153 -2.59 1.21 5.77
C GLY A 153 -2.98 1.99 7.02
N SER A 154 -3.68 1.37 7.97
CA SER A 154 -4.15 2.01 9.19
C SER A 154 -4.21 1.06 10.38
N TRP A 155 -4.27 1.61 11.59
CA TRP A 155 -4.52 0.83 12.80
C TRP A 155 -5.90 0.16 12.78
N SER A 156 -6.89 0.73 12.08
CA SER A 156 -8.21 0.11 11.88
C SER A 156 -8.09 -1.14 11.03
N SER A 157 -7.30 -1.11 9.96
CA SER A 157 -7.05 -2.28 9.11
C SER A 157 -6.37 -3.42 9.89
N LEU A 158 -5.46 -3.11 10.81
CA LEU A 158 -4.88 -4.11 11.72
C LEU A 158 -5.95 -4.76 12.61
N TRP A 159 -6.92 -3.98 13.12
CA TRP A 159 -8.04 -4.55 13.87
C TRP A 159 -8.91 -5.46 13.01
N GLU A 160 -9.14 -5.11 11.74
CA GLU A 160 -9.98 -5.88 10.82
C GLU A 160 -9.42 -7.26 10.52
N ILE A 161 -8.11 -7.36 10.29
CA ILE A 161 -7.43 -8.60 9.90
C ILE A 161 -6.98 -9.45 11.09
N SER A 162 -6.99 -8.91 12.31
CA SER A 162 -6.49 -9.61 13.50
C SER A 162 -7.56 -10.49 14.13
N PRO A 163 -7.20 -11.61 14.77
CA PRO A 163 -8.10 -12.40 15.61
C PRO A 163 -8.66 -11.53 16.76
N ARG A 164 -9.97 -11.59 16.96
CA ARG A 164 -10.69 -10.77 17.95
C ARG A 164 -11.18 -11.61 19.12
N THR A 165 -11.24 -11.01 20.31
CA THR A 165 -11.94 -11.59 21.46
C THR A 165 -13.46 -11.65 21.19
N PRO A 166 -14.25 -12.36 22.04
CA PRO A 166 -15.72 -12.36 21.93
C PRO A 166 -16.35 -10.95 21.96
N GLU A 167 -15.70 -10.00 22.66
CA GLU A 167 -16.12 -8.61 22.73
C GLU A 167 -15.62 -7.77 21.53
N GLY A 168 -14.97 -8.39 20.54
CA GLY A 168 -14.46 -7.72 19.35
C GLY A 168 -13.14 -6.98 19.54
N ASN A 169 -12.40 -7.22 20.63
CA ASN A 169 -11.12 -6.55 20.88
C ASN A 169 -9.93 -7.32 20.29
N VAL A 170 -8.91 -6.58 19.90
CA VAL A 170 -7.57 -7.10 19.58
C VAL A 170 -6.60 -6.61 20.64
N HIS A 171 -5.87 -7.53 21.27
CA HIS A 171 -4.88 -7.24 22.30
C HIS A 171 -3.49 -7.65 21.82
N HIS A 172 -2.54 -6.73 21.94
CA HIS A 172 -1.13 -6.95 21.71
C HIS A 172 -0.32 -6.52 22.94
N GLY A 173 0.56 -7.41 23.43
CA GLY A 173 1.37 -7.14 24.61
C GLY A 173 0.61 -7.34 25.94
N ASP A 174 0.99 -6.60 26.98
CA ASP A 174 0.38 -6.71 28.30
C ASP A 174 -0.86 -5.82 28.41
N VAL A 175 -2.05 -6.43 28.22
CA VAL A 175 -3.33 -5.71 28.14
C VAL A 175 -4.36 -6.34 29.07
N ILE A 176 -5.01 -5.50 29.88
CA ILE A 176 -6.18 -5.88 30.68
C ILE A 176 -7.35 -5.00 30.25
N SER A 177 -8.44 -5.62 29.79
CA SER A 177 -9.66 -4.90 29.39
C SER A 177 -10.86 -5.33 30.23
N HIS A 178 -11.68 -4.37 30.65
CA HIS A 178 -12.94 -4.59 31.37
C HIS A 178 -14.06 -3.75 30.75
N LYS A 179 -15.13 -4.40 30.27
CA LYS A 179 -16.24 -3.71 29.56
C LYS A 179 -15.71 -2.87 28.39
N THR A 180 -14.72 -3.41 27.65
CA THR A 180 -14.14 -2.80 26.46
C THR A 180 -14.60 -3.58 25.25
N GLU A 181 -15.03 -2.89 24.20
CA GLU A 181 -15.61 -3.49 23.00
C GLU A 181 -14.98 -2.92 21.73
N ASN A 182 -14.84 -3.77 20.69
CA ASN A 182 -14.44 -3.41 19.32
C ASN A 182 -13.17 -2.52 19.24
N SER A 183 -12.21 -2.73 20.11
CA SER A 183 -11.02 -1.89 20.24
C SER A 183 -9.74 -2.62 19.88
N TYR A 184 -8.79 -1.90 19.26
CA TYR A 184 -7.43 -2.37 19.03
C TYR A 184 -6.52 -1.79 20.11
N ILE A 185 -5.83 -2.62 20.86
CA ILE A 185 -4.97 -2.20 21.96
C ILE A 185 -3.60 -2.83 21.81
N TYR A 186 -2.61 -1.99 21.59
CA TYR A 186 -1.21 -2.37 21.43
C TYR A 186 -0.37 -1.80 22.58
N ALA A 187 0.24 -2.67 23.36
CA ALA A 187 1.13 -2.34 24.46
C ALA A 187 2.54 -2.86 24.16
N GLU A 188 3.44 -1.96 23.75
CA GLU A 188 4.82 -2.33 23.40
C GLU A 188 5.68 -2.62 24.65
N SER A 189 5.58 -1.80 25.68
CA SER A 189 6.54 -1.80 26.79
C SER A 189 5.94 -1.65 28.19
N GLY A 190 4.63 -1.59 28.32
CA GLY A 190 3.98 -1.39 29.61
C GLY A 190 2.59 -2.01 29.65
N LEU A 191 2.04 -2.17 30.85
CA LEU A 191 0.65 -2.60 31.02
C LEU A 191 -0.30 -1.50 30.56
N VAL A 192 -1.19 -1.84 29.62
CA VAL A 192 -2.30 -0.99 29.19
C VAL A 192 -3.60 -1.57 29.73
N THR A 193 -4.36 -0.75 30.45
CA THR A 193 -5.67 -1.13 30.98
C THR A 193 -6.76 -0.25 30.39
N THR A 194 -7.88 -0.86 29.99
CA THR A 194 -9.05 -0.16 29.47
C THR A 194 -10.31 -0.57 30.22
N VAL A 195 -11.17 0.39 30.54
CA VAL A 195 -12.41 0.16 31.28
C VAL A 195 -13.57 0.97 30.68
N GLY A 196 -14.63 0.27 30.28
CA GLY A 196 -15.88 0.91 29.85
C GLY A 196 -15.77 1.74 28.57
N VAL A 197 -14.87 1.36 27.65
CA VAL A 197 -14.63 2.07 26.37
C VAL A 197 -14.96 1.17 25.19
N LYS A 198 -15.17 1.78 24.03
CA LYS A 198 -15.46 1.07 22.79
C LYS A 198 -14.92 1.81 21.58
N ASP A 199 -14.75 1.05 20.49
CA ASP A 199 -14.38 1.55 19.17
C ASP A 199 -13.08 2.39 19.17
N LEU A 200 -12.10 2.02 20.01
CA LEU A 200 -10.85 2.72 20.16
C LEU A 200 -9.68 2.00 19.47
N VAL A 201 -8.72 2.79 19.03
CA VAL A 201 -7.34 2.40 18.78
C VAL A 201 -6.49 3.00 19.90
N VAL A 202 -5.82 2.13 20.66
CA VAL A 202 -4.87 2.50 21.71
C VAL A 202 -3.53 1.91 21.36
N VAL A 203 -2.52 2.74 21.15
CA VAL A 203 -1.16 2.32 20.83
C VAL A 203 -0.21 2.96 21.82
N GLN A 204 0.45 2.14 22.63
CA GLN A 204 1.45 2.57 23.56
C GLN A 204 2.83 2.10 23.08
N THR A 205 3.71 3.05 22.86
CA THR A 205 5.13 2.82 22.57
C THR A 205 5.99 3.34 23.73
N LYS A 206 7.31 3.18 23.63
CA LYS A 206 8.25 3.64 24.69
C LYS A 206 8.19 5.13 24.98
N ASP A 207 7.76 5.93 24.03
CA ASP A 207 7.84 7.40 24.05
C ASP A 207 6.53 8.12 23.76
N ALA A 208 5.49 7.42 23.32
CA ALA A 208 4.21 8.02 23.01
C ALA A 208 3.03 7.07 23.31
N VAL A 209 1.87 7.67 23.52
CA VAL A 209 0.58 6.95 23.59
C VAL A 209 -0.38 7.65 22.63
N LEU A 210 -0.88 6.87 21.67
CA LEU A 210 -1.99 7.27 20.81
C LEU A 210 -3.29 6.69 21.35
N ILE A 211 -4.32 7.51 21.47
CA ILE A 211 -5.71 7.09 21.71
C ILE A 211 -6.55 7.79 20.65
N ALA A 212 -7.22 7.02 19.81
CA ALA A 212 -8.05 7.53 18.74
C ALA A 212 -9.36 6.75 18.64
N ASP A 213 -10.43 7.40 18.22
CA ASP A 213 -11.60 6.69 17.71
C ASP A 213 -11.20 5.93 16.43
N ARG A 214 -11.65 4.69 16.30
CA ARG A 214 -11.28 3.83 15.17
C ARG A 214 -11.70 4.43 13.81
N ASN A 215 -12.78 5.20 13.76
CA ASN A 215 -13.24 5.84 12.53
C ASN A 215 -12.49 7.15 12.20
N HIS A 216 -11.69 7.65 13.14
CA HIS A 216 -10.91 8.88 13.00
C HIS A 216 -9.40 8.65 12.97
N VAL A 217 -8.96 7.40 12.92
CA VAL A 217 -7.53 7.05 12.99
C VAL A 217 -6.69 7.66 11.85
N GLN A 218 -7.28 7.96 10.71
CA GLN A 218 -6.60 8.63 9.60
C GLN A 218 -6.17 10.08 9.96
N ASP A 219 -6.83 10.71 10.92
CA ASP A 219 -6.49 12.07 11.39
C ASP A 219 -5.19 12.11 12.21
N VAL A 220 -4.60 10.95 12.54
CA VAL A 220 -3.26 10.85 13.16
C VAL A 220 -2.22 11.63 12.37
N LYS A 221 -2.35 11.72 11.05
CA LYS A 221 -1.46 12.52 10.18
C LYS A 221 -1.41 13.99 10.61
N LYS A 222 -2.55 14.58 11.01
CA LYS A 222 -2.61 15.97 11.49
C LYS A 222 -1.87 16.15 12.83
N VAL A 223 -1.93 15.13 13.70
CA VAL A 223 -1.18 15.13 14.97
C VAL A 223 0.33 15.06 14.69
N VAL A 224 0.75 14.24 13.73
CA VAL A 224 2.16 14.15 13.32
C VAL A 224 2.65 15.48 12.73
N GLU A 225 1.84 16.16 11.92
CA GLU A 225 2.14 17.50 11.39
C GLU A 225 2.31 18.53 12.53
N GLN A 226 1.45 18.46 13.54
CA GLN A 226 1.58 19.33 14.73
C GLN A 226 2.87 19.04 15.50
N ILE A 227 3.22 17.77 15.73
CA ILE A 227 4.47 17.34 16.37
C ILE A 227 5.69 17.91 15.62
N LYS A 228 5.66 17.87 14.27
CA LYS A 228 6.72 18.46 13.43
C LYS A 228 6.77 19.99 13.57
N ALA A 229 5.61 20.66 13.51
CA ALA A 229 5.52 22.11 13.64
C ALA A 229 6.03 22.61 15.01
N ASP A 230 5.81 21.83 16.06
CA ASP A 230 6.29 22.14 17.42
C ASP A 230 7.79 21.82 17.62
N GLY A 231 8.47 21.33 16.57
CA GLY A 231 9.91 20.99 16.63
C GLY A 231 10.22 19.77 17.50
N ARG A 232 9.25 18.93 17.75
CA ARG A 232 9.41 17.69 18.52
C ARG A 232 9.98 16.59 17.64
N HIS A 233 10.61 15.58 18.26
CA HIS A 233 11.34 14.53 17.55
C HIS A 233 10.65 13.17 17.52
N GLU A 234 9.57 12.99 18.27
CA GLU A 234 8.87 11.71 18.44
C GLU A 234 8.27 11.15 17.13
N HIS A 235 8.22 11.96 16.06
CA HIS A 235 7.75 11.54 14.75
C HIS A 235 8.81 10.81 13.91
N HIS A 236 10.10 10.87 14.29
CA HIS A 236 11.21 10.26 13.52
C HIS A 236 12.32 9.64 14.36
N ILE A 237 12.38 9.90 15.68
CA ILE A 237 13.43 9.37 16.56
C ILE A 237 12.78 8.86 17.84
N HIS A 238 13.01 7.59 18.17
CA HIS A 238 12.68 7.04 19.49
C HIS A 238 13.72 7.49 20.53
N ARG A 239 13.29 7.65 21.79
CA ARG A 239 14.19 8.00 22.91
C ARG A 239 15.32 7.01 23.09
N GLU A 240 15.03 5.74 22.83
CA GLU A 240 16.00 4.65 22.88
C GLU A 240 16.24 4.11 21.47
N VAL A 241 17.42 4.38 20.93
CA VAL A 241 17.89 3.80 19.68
C VAL A 241 18.88 2.69 20.04
N TYR A 242 18.49 1.43 19.79
CA TYR A 242 19.41 0.32 19.90
C TYR A 242 20.32 0.29 18.68
N ARG A 243 21.62 0.50 18.89
CA ARG A 243 22.64 0.35 17.86
C ARG A 243 23.39 -0.94 18.11
N PRO A 244 23.24 -1.99 17.27
CA PRO A 244 23.83 -3.30 17.51
C PRO A 244 25.35 -3.37 17.27
N TRP A 245 26.01 -2.26 16.95
CA TRP A 245 27.47 -2.14 16.78
C TRP A 245 28.02 -0.88 17.44
#